data_c8d151efd9430e8bc0dabe92a013c218
#
_entry.id   c8d151efd9430e8bc0dabe92a013c218
#
_cell.length_a   1.000
_cell.length_b   1.000
_cell.length_c   1.000
_cell.angle_alpha   90.00
_cell.angle_beta   90.00
_cell.angle_gamma   90.00
#
_symmetry.space_group_name_H-M   'P 1'
#
loop_
_entity.id
_entity.type
_entity.pdbx_description
1 polymer ?
#
loop_
_entity_poly.entity_id
_entity_poly.type
_entity_poly.pdbx_seq_one_letter_code
_entity_poly.pdbx_strand_id
1 'polypeptide(L)'
;MQYERIEKGYMAYVEKEEKMMSTLTRFCISNEIFSAQLSGIGAVKSIDIGAYDPGKKEYVRHKLPDVWELVNCQGNVVLKNGQSFIHTHVTLSDHDLNTKRGHLFEATVAAVGEFFLRKEDSTALRELNPDVGLPCMCLEKTFQ
;
A
#
# COMPACT_ATOMS: atom_id res chain seq x y z
N MET A 1 3.21 14.78 -7.06
CA MET A 1 3.79 14.22 -5.81
C MET A 1 5.10 14.92 -5.50
N GLN A 2 5.29 15.36 -4.26
CA GLN A 2 6.55 15.91 -3.73
C GLN A 2 7.19 14.87 -2.80
N TYR A 3 8.50 14.95 -2.58
CA TYR A 3 9.20 14.07 -1.66
C TYR A 3 10.48 14.69 -1.13
N GLU A 4 10.91 14.21 0.03
CA GLU A 4 12.19 14.53 0.63
C GLU A 4 12.89 13.23 1.03
N ARG A 5 14.20 13.15 0.74
CA ARG A 5 15.03 12.04 1.20
C ARG A 5 15.43 12.26 2.65
N ILE A 6 15.18 11.25 3.48
CA ILE A 6 15.59 11.20 4.88
C ILE A 6 16.65 10.11 5.08
N GLU A 7 17.26 10.03 6.27
CA GLU A 7 18.38 9.11 6.55
C GLU A 7 18.13 7.66 6.11
N LYS A 8 16.92 7.14 6.39
CA LYS A 8 16.56 5.75 6.06
C LYS A 8 15.37 5.63 5.10
N GLY A 9 15.24 6.54 4.15
CA GLY A 9 14.16 6.45 3.19
C GLY A 9 13.65 7.79 2.69
N TYR A 10 12.32 7.95 2.68
CA TYR A 10 11.67 9.13 2.10
C TYR A 10 10.44 9.54 2.88
N MET A 11 10.22 10.84 3.00
CA MET A 11 8.91 11.44 3.22
C MET A 11 8.33 11.76 1.85
N ALA A 12 7.06 11.44 1.63
CA ALA A 12 6.38 11.62 0.36
C ALA A 12 5.02 12.29 0.58
N TYR A 13 4.73 13.30 -0.23
CA TYR A 13 3.46 14.00 -0.27
C TYR A 13 2.79 13.74 -1.62
N VAL A 14 1.74 12.93 -1.60
CA VAL A 14 0.89 12.67 -2.78
C VAL A 14 -0.16 13.77 -2.86
N GLU A 15 -0.18 14.47 -3.98
CA GLU A 15 -0.99 15.66 -4.15
C GLU A 15 -2.46 15.31 -4.44
N LYS A 16 -3.33 16.30 -4.18
CA LYS A 16 -4.75 16.20 -4.51
C LYS A 16 -4.96 15.76 -5.97
N GLU A 17 -5.94 14.89 -6.18
CA GLU A 17 -6.33 14.27 -7.46
C GLU A 17 -5.32 13.23 -8.01
N GLU A 18 -4.17 13.02 -7.37
CA GLU A 18 -3.30 11.92 -7.75
C GLU A 18 -3.83 10.56 -7.25
N LYS A 19 -3.61 9.51 -8.05
CA LYS A 19 -3.87 8.13 -7.67
C LYS A 19 -2.79 7.63 -6.73
N MET A 20 -3.15 7.34 -5.51
CA MET A 20 -2.24 7.06 -4.40
C MET A 20 -1.30 5.87 -4.67
N MET A 21 -1.87 4.69 -4.92
CA MET A 21 -1.08 3.48 -5.10
C MET A 21 -0.24 3.52 -6.37
N SER A 22 -0.82 3.98 -7.47
CA SER A 22 -0.11 4.13 -8.75
C SER A 22 1.06 5.10 -8.65
N THR A 23 0.89 6.23 -7.95
CA THR A 23 1.94 7.25 -7.76
C THR A 23 3.06 6.74 -6.86
N LEU A 24 2.72 6.13 -5.71
CA LEU A 24 3.71 5.55 -4.80
C LEU A 24 4.48 4.38 -5.44
N THR A 25 3.81 3.52 -6.22
CA THR A 25 4.46 2.40 -6.92
C THR A 25 5.45 2.93 -7.96
N ARG A 26 5.05 3.89 -8.79
CA ARG A 26 5.93 4.52 -9.78
C ARG A 26 7.13 5.20 -9.10
N PHE A 27 6.92 5.87 -7.97
CA PHE A 27 8.00 6.46 -7.18
C PHE A 27 8.99 5.41 -6.67
N CYS A 28 8.50 4.28 -6.13
CA CYS A 28 9.35 3.17 -5.67
C CYS A 28 10.18 2.60 -6.80
N ILE A 29 9.59 2.38 -7.98
CA ILE A 29 10.30 1.87 -9.16
C ILE A 29 11.39 2.85 -9.60
N SER A 30 11.05 4.15 -9.74
CA SER A 30 11.99 5.18 -10.20
C SER A 30 13.14 5.46 -9.25
N ASN A 31 13.00 5.16 -7.96
CA ASN A 31 14.02 5.38 -6.92
C ASN A 31 14.65 4.06 -6.43
N GLU A 32 14.42 2.95 -7.13
CA GLU A 32 14.96 1.62 -6.80
C GLU A 32 14.72 1.24 -5.33
N ILE A 33 13.51 1.48 -4.86
CA ILE A 33 13.09 1.10 -3.50
C ILE A 33 12.57 -0.33 -3.56
N PHE A 34 13.46 -1.29 -3.37
CA PHE A 34 13.16 -2.72 -3.50
C PHE A 34 12.65 -3.36 -2.20
N SER A 35 12.95 -2.74 -1.07
CA SER A 35 12.44 -3.16 0.24
C SER A 35 12.21 -1.95 1.12
N ALA A 36 10.99 -1.81 1.64
CA ALA A 36 10.63 -0.73 2.55
C ALA A 36 9.38 -1.05 3.38
N GLN A 37 9.28 -0.43 4.54
CA GLN A 37 8.03 -0.26 5.25
C GLN A 37 7.34 1.01 4.73
N LEU A 38 6.03 0.94 4.48
CA LEU A 38 5.19 2.07 4.12
C LEU A 38 4.22 2.37 5.25
N SER A 39 4.11 3.65 5.62
CA SER A 39 3.05 4.15 6.51
C SER A 39 2.56 5.50 6.00
N GLY A 40 1.29 5.83 6.31
CA GLY A 40 0.75 7.13 5.88
C GLY A 40 -0.64 7.42 6.40
N ILE A 41 -1.02 8.69 6.25
CA ILE A 41 -2.32 9.25 6.59
C ILE A 41 -2.77 10.23 5.49
N GLY A 42 -4.01 10.68 5.55
CA GLY A 42 -4.51 11.67 4.59
C GLY A 42 -6.03 11.69 4.47
N ALA A 43 -6.51 12.23 3.35
CA ALA A 43 -7.91 12.17 2.96
C ALA A 43 -8.02 11.68 1.51
N VAL A 44 -8.86 10.68 1.27
CA VAL A 44 -8.97 9.96 -0.01
C VAL A 44 -10.41 9.82 -0.47
N LYS A 45 -10.59 9.59 -1.78
CA LYS A 45 -11.88 9.33 -2.43
C LYS A 45 -11.74 8.28 -3.52
N SER A 46 -12.85 7.83 -4.09
CA SER A 46 -12.87 6.84 -5.18
C SER A 46 -12.03 5.61 -4.83
N ILE A 47 -12.28 5.09 -3.65
CA ILE A 47 -11.46 4.07 -3.02
C ILE A 47 -11.91 2.69 -3.48
N ASP A 48 -10.95 1.82 -3.79
CA ASP A 48 -11.14 0.41 -4.11
C ASP A 48 -10.43 -0.42 -3.05
N ILE A 49 -11.20 -1.05 -2.17
CA ILE A 49 -10.71 -1.91 -1.07
C ILE A 49 -11.33 -3.29 -1.15
N GLY A 50 -10.73 -4.26 -0.45
CA GLY A 50 -11.32 -5.59 -0.38
C GLY A 50 -10.80 -6.42 0.78
N ALA A 51 -11.47 -7.56 0.96
CA ALA A 51 -11.06 -8.62 1.86
C ALA A 51 -10.83 -9.90 1.04
N TYR A 52 -9.77 -10.60 1.35
CA TYR A 52 -9.45 -11.86 0.68
C TYR A 52 -10.28 -13.00 1.26
N ASP A 53 -10.95 -13.75 0.40
CA ASP A 53 -11.63 -15.00 0.72
C ASP A 53 -10.70 -16.18 0.39
N PRO A 54 -10.05 -16.80 1.39
CA PRO A 54 -9.13 -17.91 1.15
C PRO A 54 -9.81 -19.17 0.62
N GLY A 55 -11.10 -19.35 0.89
CA GLY A 55 -11.88 -20.49 0.38
C GLY A 55 -12.11 -20.42 -1.12
N LYS A 56 -12.34 -19.22 -1.63
CA LYS A 56 -12.53 -18.95 -3.05
C LYS A 56 -11.25 -18.55 -3.77
N LYS A 57 -10.19 -18.23 -3.02
CA LYS A 57 -8.92 -17.67 -3.52
C LYS A 57 -9.12 -16.39 -4.34
N GLU A 58 -10.02 -15.51 -3.88
CA GLU A 58 -10.34 -14.25 -4.53
C GLU A 58 -10.59 -13.11 -3.54
N TYR A 59 -10.48 -11.87 -4.02
CA TYR A 59 -10.86 -10.69 -3.25
C TYR A 59 -12.33 -10.33 -3.45
N VAL A 60 -13.06 -10.18 -2.34
CA VAL A 60 -14.35 -9.49 -2.33
C VAL A 60 -14.06 -7.99 -2.29
N ARG A 61 -14.33 -7.29 -3.38
CA ARG A 61 -13.95 -5.87 -3.56
C ARG A 61 -15.16 -4.94 -3.37
N HIS A 62 -14.89 -3.78 -2.78
CA HIS A 62 -15.88 -2.72 -2.56
C HIS A 62 -15.33 -1.39 -3.03
N LYS A 63 -16.17 -0.62 -3.73
CA LYS A 63 -15.84 0.74 -4.15
C LYS A 63 -16.56 1.74 -3.26
N LEU A 64 -15.82 2.69 -2.71
CA LEU A 64 -16.30 3.78 -1.88
C LEU A 64 -16.07 5.08 -2.64
N PRO A 65 -17.13 5.69 -3.22
CA PRO A 65 -16.98 6.88 -4.08
C PRO A 65 -16.69 8.15 -3.29
N ASP A 66 -17.17 8.24 -2.05
CA ASP A 66 -17.15 9.43 -1.21
C ASP A 66 -15.74 9.75 -0.68
N VAL A 67 -15.62 10.89 0.01
CA VAL A 67 -14.41 11.28 0.70
C VAL A 67 -14.35 10.62 2.07
N TRP A 68 -13.19 10.05 2.39
CA TRP A 68 -12.88 9.39 3.65
C TRP A 68 -11.56 9.87 4.20
N GLU A 69 -11.46 10.01 5.51
CA GLU A 69 -10.17 10.14 6.18
C GLU A 69 -9.39 8.83 6.05
N LEU A 70 -8.17 8.92 5.57
CA LEU A 70 -7.19 7.84 5.62
C LEU A 70 -6.52 7.88 7.00
N VAL A 71 -7.17 7.26 7.98
CA VAL A 71 -6.72 7.24 9.38
C VAL A 71 -5.38 6.53 9.52
N ASN A 72 -5.19 5.49 8.74
CA ASN A 72 -3.95 4.71 8.71
C ASN A 72 -3.81 3.98 7.37
N CYS A 73 -2.62 4.04 6.80
CA CYS A 73 -2.16 3.19 5.72
C CYS A 73 -0.89 2.50 6.17
N GLN A 74 -0.89 1.17 6.19
CA GLN A 74 0.27 0.36 6.56
C GLN A 74 0.56 -0.65 5.48
N GLY A 75 1.84 -0.84 5.18
CA GLY A 75 2.23 -1.81 4.17
C GLY A 75 3.73 -2.01 4.07
N ASN A 76 4.08 -2.75 3.04
CA ASN A 76 5.46 -3.00 2.69
C ASN A 76 5.69 -2.91 1.18
N VAL A 77 6.92 -2.64 0.84
CA VAL A 77 7.45 -2.73 -0.52
C VAL A 77 8.40 -3.91 -0.56
N VAL A 78 8.19 -4.83 -1.48
CA VAL A 78 9.16 -5.90 -1.80
C VAL A 78 9.13 -6.15 -3.30
N LEU A 79 10.12 -6.87 -3.83
CA LEU A 79 10.17 -7.21 -5.24
C LEU A 79 9.11 -8.27 -5.61
N LYS A 80 8.46 -8.05 -6.75
CA LYS A 80 7.62 -9.03 -7.43
C LYS A 80 7.95 -8.97 -8.92
N ASN A 81 8.37 -10.09 -9.51
CA ASN A 81 8.80 -10.16 -10.91
C ASN A 81 9.87 -9.10 -11.25
N GLY A 82 10.82 -8.86 -10.35
CA GLY A 82 11.92 -7.90 -10.52
C GLY A 82 11.54 -6.42 -10.39
N GLN A 83 10.30 -6.09 -10.03
CA GLN A 83 9.84 -4.71 -9.83
C GLN A 83 9.33 -4.49 -8.41
N SER A 84 9.42 -3.26 -7.92
CA SER A 84 8.85 -2.86 -6.63
C SER A 84 7.34 -3.05 -6.63
N PHE A 85 6.87 -3.81 -5.66
CA PHE A 85 5.46 -4.09 -5.45
C PHE A 85 5.06 -3.62 -4.05
N ILE A 86 3.99 -2.82 -3.97
CA ILE A 86 3.46 -2.31 -2.70
C ILE A 86 2.25 -3.15 -2.30
N HIS A 87 2.25 -3.63 -1.07
CA HIS A 87 1.12 -4.29 -0.42
C HIS A 87 0.69 -3.47 0.79
N THR A 88 -0.53 -2.95 0.77
CA THR A 88 -1.05 -2.09 1.84
C THR A 88 -2.44 -2.50 2.30
N HIS A 89 -2.67 -2.28 3.60
CA HIS A 89 -3.98 -2.26 4.19
C HIS A 89 -4.27 -0.87 4.75
N VAL A 90 -5.55 -0.49 4.79
CA VAL A 90 -6.00 0.83 5.24
C VAL A 90 -7.09 0.73 6.28
N THR A 91 -7.15 1.75 7.14
CA THR A 91 -8.31 2.10 7.96
C THR A 91 -8.80 3.46 7.50
N LEU A 92 -10.08 3.54 7.20
CA LEU A 92 -10.78 4.71 6.70
C LEU A 92 -11.85 5.13 7.71
N SER A 93 -12.15 6.43 7.78
CA SER A 93 -13.27 6.98 8.56
C SER A 93 -14.09 7.93 7.70
N ASP A 94 -15.41 7.80 7.76
CA ASP A 94 -16.32 8.77 7.16
C ASP A 94 -16.56 9.98 8.11
N HIS A 95 -17.41 10.94 7.70
CA HIS A 95 -17.72 12.14 8.48
C HIS A 95 -18.50 11.83 9.77
N ASP A 96 -19.15 10.68 9.87
CA ASP A 96 -19.85 10.21 11.07
C ASP A 96 -18.96 9.33 11.96
N LEU A 97 -17.64 9.24 11.61
CA LEU A 97 -16.62 8.45 12.29
C LEU A 97 -16.84 6.93 12.21
N ASN A 98 -17.69 6.46 11.28
CA ASN A 98 -17.78 5.05 10.98
C ASN A 98 -16.54 4.58 10.23
N THR A 99 -16.08 3.37 10.51
CA THR A 99 -14.83 2.87 9.94
C THR A 99 -15.06 1.81 8.87
N LYS A 100 -14.23 1.86 7.81
CA LYS A 100 -14.00 0.79 6.83
C LYS A 100 -12.52 0.45 6.82
N ARG A 101 -12.20 -0.81 6.53
CA ARG A 101 -10.80 -1.26 6.50
C ARG A 101 -10.64 -2.45 5.56
N GLY A 102 -9.45 -2.63 5.05
CA GLY A 102 -9.13 -3.77 4.18
C GLY A 102 -7.87 -3.56 3.37
N HIS A 103 -7.64 -4.49 2.45
CA HIS A 103 -6.60 -4.39 1.45
C HIS A 103 -6.94 -3.26 0.47
N LEU A 104 -5.97 -2.37 0.22
CA LEU A 104 -6.14 -1.26 -0.71
C LEU A 104 -5.63 -1.64 -2.10
N PHE A 105 -6.50 -1.50 -3.10
CA PHE A 105 -6.11 -1.61 -4.51
C PHE A 105 -5.74 -0.26 -5.09
N GLU A 106 -6.57 0.76 -4.87
CA GLU A 106 -6.30 2.13 -5.30
C GLU A 106 -7.18 3.12 -4.53
N ALA A 107 -6.72 4.36 -4.41
CA ALA A 107 -7.51 5.50 -3.95
C ALA A 107 -7.01 6.78 -4.63
N THR A 108 -7.87 7.78 -4.75
CA THR A 108 -7.50 9.12 -5.21
C THR A 108 -7.37 10.03 -3.99
N VAL A 109 -6.28 10.78 -3.89
CA VAL A 109 -6.10 11.76 -2.81
C VAL A 109 -7.14 12.86 -2.96
N ALA A 110 -7.96 13.07 -1.92
CA ALA A 110 -9.02 14.10 -1.92
C ALA A 110 -8.52 15.46 -1.44
N ALA A 111 -7.58 15.47 -0.50
CA ALA A 111 -7.00 16.69 0.06
C ALA A 111 -5.47 16.56 0.20
N VAL A 112 -5.01 15.70 1.10
CA VAL A 112 -3.59 15.46 1.37
C VAL A 112 -3.32 13.96 1.45
N GLY A 113 -2.11 13.53 1.07
CA GLY A 113 -1.62 12.17 1.27
C GLY A 113 -0.16 12.22 1.73
N GLU A 114 0.09 11.91 3.01
CA GLU A 114 1.38 12.03 3.66
C GLU A 114 1.91 10.66 4.02
N PHE A 115 3.09 10.30 3.49
CA PHE A 115 3.63 8.96 3.61
C PHE A 115 5.09 8.96 4.05
N PHE A 116 5.46 7.89 4.75
CA PHE A 116 6.84 7.52 5.01
C PHE A 116 7.15 6.19 4.34
N LEU A 117 8.26 6.15 3.63
CA LEU A 117 8.87 4.96 3.05
C LEU A 117 10.20 4.73 3.76
N ARG A 118 10.23 3.84 4.75
CA ARG A 118 11.45 3.46 5.46
C ARG A 118 12.10 2.31 4.70
N LYS A 119 13.26 2.57 4.08
CA LYS A 119 14.03 1.54 3.38
C LYS A 119 14.57 0.50 4.37
N GLU A 120 14.49 -0.74 3.98
CA GLU A 120 15.02 -1.87 4.73
C GLU A 120 16.07 -2.61 3.88
N ASP A 121 17.08 -3.14 4.53
CA ASP A 121 18.09 -3.99 3.89
C ASP A 121 17.56 -5.42 3.86
N SER A 122 16.86 -5.77 2.78
CA SER A 122 16.22 -7.07 2.61
C SER A 122 16.18 -7.46 1.14
N THR A 123 16.38 -8.74 0.87
CA THR A 123 16.24 -9.41 -0.43
C THR A 123 14.90 -10.12 -0.60
N ALA A 124 13.92 -9.84 0.26
CA ALA A 124 12.61 -10.47 0.20
C ALA A 124 11.93 -10.32 -1.16
N LEU A 125 11.31 -11.39 -1.61
CA LEU A 125 10.57 -11.46 -2.88
C LEU A 125 9.11 -11.81 -2.60
N ARG A 126 8.24 -11.58 -3.60
CA ARG A 126 6.88 -12.14 -3.63
C ARG A 126 6.73 -13.10 -4.77
N GLU A 127 6.31 -14.32 -4.43
CA GLU A 127 6.02 -15.37 -5.39
C GLU A 127 4.61 -15.92 -5.17
N LEU A 128 3.99 -16.40 -6.24
CA LEU A 128 2.69 -17.03 -6.15
C LEU A 128 2.77 -18.27 -5.28
N ASN A 129 2.03 -18.28 -4.18
CA ASN A 129 1.80 -19.48 -3.39
C ASN A 129 0.50 -20.14 -3.88
N PRO A 130 0.53 -21.31 -4.51
CA PRO A 130 -0.65 -21.96 -5.08
C PRO A 130 -1.66 -22.40 -4.00
N ASP A 131 -1.21 -22.70 -2.80
CA ASP A 131 -2.10 -23.11 -1.70
C ASP A 131 -2.94 -21.93 -1.20
N VAL A 132 -2.31 -20.76 -1.12
CA VAL A 132 -2.96 -19.52 -0.71
C VAL A 132 -3.67 -18.82 -1.88
N GLY A 133 -3.13 -18.93 -3.11
CA GLY A 133 -3.64 -18.23 -4.30
C GLY A 133 -3.18 -16.76 -4.40
N LEU A 134 -2.21 -16.34 -3.60
CA LEU A 134 -1.67 -14.98 -3.58
C LEU A 134 -0.15 -14.95 -3.73
N PRO A 135 0.41 -13.81 -4.21
CA PRO A 135 1.83 -13.54 -4.12
C PRO A 135 2.24 -13.34 -2.66
N CYS A 136 2.79 -14.38 -2.03
CA CYS A 136 3.27 -14.36 -0.64
C CYS A 136 4.71 -13.88 -0.56
N MET A 137 5.08 -13.31 0.57
CA MET A 137 6.46 -12.91 0.86
C MET A 137 7.31 -14.17 1.11
N CYS A 138 8.43 -14.25 0.40
CA CYS A 138 9.43 -15.32 0.56
C CYS A 138 10.65 -14.75 1.26
N LEU A 139 11.08 -15.38 2.35
CA LEU A 139 12.23 -14.99 3.16
C LEU A 139 13.29 -16.10 3.10
N GLU A 140 14.56 -15.72 3.26
CA GLU A 140 15.70 -16.66 3.14
C GLU A 140 15.75 -17.73 4.22
N LYS A 141 15.17 -17.49 5.40
CA LYS A 141 15.27 -18.40 6.56
C LYS A 141 13.91 -18.77 7.09
N THR A 142 13.75 -20.03 7.45
CA THR A 142 12.57 -20.55 8.15
C THR A 142 12.91 -20.72 9.65
N PHE A 143 12.08 -20.15 10.51
CA PHE A 143 12.12 -20.43 11.94
C PHE A 143 11.43 -21.77 12.21
N GLN A 144 12.13 -22.69 12.89
CA GLN A 144 11.63 -24.00 13.32
C GLN A 144 11.47 -24.00 14.83
#